data_fa4d17b2303f197b7ce18ab2e73beef2
#
_entry.id   fa4d17b2303f197b7ce18ab2e73beef2
#
_cell.length_a   1.000
_cell.length_b   1.000
_cell.length_c   1.000
_cell.angle_alpha   90.00
_cell.angle_beta   90.00
_cell.angle_gamma   90.00
#
_symmetry.space_group_name_H-M   'P 1'
#
loop_
_entity.id
_entity.type
_entity.pdbx_description
1 polymer ?
#
loop_
_entity_poly.entity_id
_entity_poly.type
_entity_poly.pdbx_seq_one_letter_code
_entity_poly.pdbx_strand_id
1 'polypeptide(L)'
;MASDDTPDWLSNKALFRWHGWLGLNLGLLLFVVCFSGTIAVFSWEIDWLIDPAMRADYDTVNWTAMEDSLNASYPNHVVTFLQGPRHDGFAAIAYATDPTGRSVKMWVHPETGAVQKRGNFWTVQRFFRSFHRRMFVPNPFGILWITLFAFVLAGSAITGILFYKEWYRNLFRWRCKDVRLFFSDGHRLVGVWSLVFATIMVATGVWYGVELVAPAPGFNPGTIEDKDLVERGPTPDVLPLGTQVERAKAVFPGLEPIDIIPGTAKRATHVRGQAEAWLVRPRANTVRIDPVTGEVLSVQKATEATAYHRWSNMADPLHFGTFGGLWSQAVWFLFGLLLSSLMLSGGWLWHLRAEKKARAAGAGEHPRWGYAAAALPVVVIVGSGVFGYLEVETYYMQRDAPRHVETQRADVGPWSVRLLRMTGGANEMPSYRVAFEGPEGRAANLKTATLNWTGAPDSLAVTRNPNVPVTSILSTEPPPGADSTLTVTGTTWDGTTHRDTIAAEPSQDAPLRNDVSTASLPVPPVPTAVWGVIAAFVVILLGIVGAWLVVAHRTARRRVDIDTDEGPREARPAPVTADLPTSD
;
A
#
# COMPACT_ATOMS: atom_id res chain seq x y z
N MET A 1 56.93 8.38 8.29
CA MET A 1 55.98 8.88 7.30
C MET A 1 55.22 7.67 6.78
N ALA A 2 54.07 7.39 7.34
CA ALA A 2 53.22 6.33 6.81
C ALA A 2 52.62 6.86 5.49
N SER A 3 52.86 6.15 4.40
CA SER A 3 52.23 6.42 3.11
C SER A 3 50.70 6.36 3.30
N ASP A 4 50.01 7.42 2.89
CA ASP A 4 48.55 7.53 2.93
C ASP A 4 48.01 6.62 1.82
N ASP A 5 48.01 5.30 2.06
CA ASP A 5 47.56 4.24 1.16
C ASP A 5 46.01 4.20 1.04
N THR A 6 45.35 5.35 1.17
CA THR A 6 43.91 5.42 0.90
C THR A 6 43.70 5.17 -0.59
N PRO A 7 42.91 4.14 -0.98
CA PRO A 7 42.61 3.86 -2.40
C PRO A 7 42.02 5.11 -3.08
N ASP A 8 42.36 5.36 -4.32
CA ASP A 8 41.92 6.55 -5.08
C ASP A 8 40.39 6.74 -5.07
N TRP A 9 39.61 5.66 -5.01
CA TRP A 9 38.15 5.70 -4.96
C TRP A 9 37.59 6.17 -3.61
N LEU A 10 38.39 6.13 -2.53
CA LEU A 10 38.06 6.68 -1.20
C LEU A 10 38.59 8.10 -0.98
N SER A 11 39.26 8.68 -1.97
CA SER A 11 39.71 10.07 -1.86
C SER A 11 38.52 11.01 -1.67
N ASN A 12 38.68 12.09 -0.93
CA ASN A 12 37.64 13.12 -0.73
C ASN A 12 37.06 13.63 -2.06
N LYS A 13 37.89 13.69 -3.11
CA LYS A 13 37.49 14.12 -4.46
C LYS A 13 36.58 13.07 -5.12
N ALA A 14 36.88 11.80 -4.95
CA ALA A 14 36.06 10.70 -5.48
C ALA A 14 34.73 10.61 -4.74
N LEU A 15 34.74 10.64 -3.41
CA LEU A 15 33.51 10.61 -2.58
C LEU A 15 32.59 11.79 -2.92
N PHE A 16 33.15 13.01 -3.09
CA PHE A 16 32.39 14.15 -3.52
C PHE A 16 31.79 13.99 -4.92
N ARG A 17 32.51 13.36 -5.84
CA ARG A 17 32.00 13.04 -7.19
C ARG A 17 30.86 12.05 -7.15
N TRP A 18 31.00 10.96 -6.36
CA TRP A 18 29.97 9.96 -6.18
C TRP A 18 28.69 10.56 -5.54
N HIS A 19 28.84 11.34 -4.48
CA HIS A 19 27.71 12.03 -3.84
C HIS A 19 27.00 12.96 -4.84
N GLY A 20 27.75 13.75 -5.59
CA GLY A 20 27.19 14.64 -6.61
C GLY A 20 26.53 13.90 -7.76
N TRP A 21 27.08 12.74 -8.17
CA TRP A 21 26.51 11.92 -9.23
C TRP A 21 25.17 11.29 -8.80
N LEU A 22 25.10 10.69 -7.60
CA LEU A 22 23.88 10.15 -7.03
C LEU A 22 22.81 11.23 -6.88
N GLY A 23 23.17 12.36 -6.28
CA GLY A 23 22.25 13.47 -6.03
C GLY A 23 21.74 14.14 -7.29
N LEU A 24 22.53 14.17 -8.39
CA LEU A 24 22.10 14.79 -9.65
C LEU A 24 21.23 13.87 -10.49
N ASN A 25 21.67 12.60 -10.68
CA ASN A 25 21.02 11.69 -11.60
C ASN A 25 19.79 11.00 -11.00
N LEU A 26 19.79 10.75 -9.68
CA LEU A 26 18.75 10.02 -8.99
C LEU A 26 18.01 10.88 -7.93
N GLY A 27 18.55 12.08 -7.62
CA GLY A 27 18.03 12.93 -6.56
C GLY A 27 16.59 13.39 -6.77
N LEU A 28 16.18 13.68 -7.99
CA LEU A 28 14.80 14.08 -8.28
C LEU A 28 13.82 12.91 -8.11
N LEU A 29 14.20 11.70 -8.51
CA LEU A 29 13.39 10.49 -8.25
C LEU A 29 13.34 10.17 -6.75
N LEU A 30 14.49 10.26 -6.07
CA LEU A 30 14.55 10.09 -4.62
C LEU A 30 13.70 11.14 -3.88
N PHE A 31 13.66 12.40 -4.38
CA PHE A 31 12.74 13.42 -3.88
C PHE A 31 11.28 12.97 -4.01
N VAL A 32 10.86 12.47 -5.17
CA VAL A 32 9.48 11.99 -5.40
C VAL A 32 9.11 10.90 -4.40
N VAL A 33 10.02 9.92 -4.19
CA VAL A 33 9.82 8.83 -3.22
C VAL A 33 9.75 9.39 -1.80
N CYS A 34 10.72 10.20 -1.37
CA CYS A 34 10.76 10.73 0.00
C CYS A 34 9.57 11.67 0.28
N PHE A 35 9.23 12.56 -0.66
CA PHE A 35 8.14 13.52 -0.48
C PHE A 35 6.77 12.84 -0.45
N SER A 36 6.53 11.85 -1.31
CA SER A 36 5.29 11.06 -1.26
C SER A 36 5.17 10.26 0.04
N GLY A 37 6.27 9.70 0.54
CA GLY A 37 6.33 9.03 1.83
C GLY A 37 6.06 9.97 3.00
N THR A 38 6.59 11.20 2.93
CA THR A 38 6.33 12.23 3.93
C THR A 38 4.85 12.56 4.05
N ILE A 39 4.15 12.72 2.92
CA ILE A 39 2.69 12.96 2.93
C ILE A 39 1.95 11.71 3.41
N ALA A 40 2.43 10.51 3.04
CA ALA A 40 1.83 9.24 3.45
C ALA A 40 1.78 9.07 4.98
N VAL A 41 2.69 9.70 5.74
CA VAL A 41 2.69 9.67 7.23
C VAL A 41 1.36 10.15 7.81
N PHE A 42 0.79 11.24 7.25
CA PHE A 42 -0.47 11.82 7.71
C PHE A 42 -1.66 11.55 6.78
N SER A 43 -1.54 10.61 5.86
CA SER A 43 -2.58 10.36 4.86
C SER A 43 -3.91 9.87 5.45
N TRP A 44 -3.90 9.17 6.59
CA TRP A 44 -5.09 8.76 7.32
C TRP A 44 -5.78 9.96 7.99
N GLU A 45 -5.01 10.86 8.56
CA GLU A 45 -5.49 12.08 9.20
C GLU A 45 -6.06 13.05 8.15
N ILE A 46 -5.49 13.07 6.94
CA ILE A 46 -6.05 13.82 5.80
C ILE A 46 -7.41 13.22 5.38
N ASP A 47 -7.51 11.89 5.27
CA ASP A 47 -8.78 11.22 4.99
C ASP A 47 -9.82 11.50 6.08
N TRP A 48 -9.42 11.50 7.36
CA TRP A 48 -10.28 11.83 8.51
C TRP A 48 -10.80 13.28 8.45
N LEU A 49 -9.97 14.22 7.99
CA LEU A 49 -10.39 15.61 7.76
C LEU A 49 -11.41 15.72 6.62
N ILE A 50 -11.27 14.89 5.58
CA ILE A 50 -12.11 14.91 4.37
C ILE A 50 -13.45 14.21 4.60
N ASP A 51 -13.44 13.03 5.25
CA ASP A 51 -14.64 12.20 5.41
C ASP A 51 -15.14 12.21 6.86
N PRO A 52 -16.25 12.96 7.15
CA PRO A 52 -16.82 12.99 8.49
C PRO A 52 -17.21 11.62 9.07
N ALA A 53 -17.49 10.63 8.20
CA ALA A 53 -17.83 9.28 8.63
C ALA A 53 -16.63 8.51 9.22
N MET A 54 -15.42 9.05 9.11
CA MET A 54 -14.24 8.52 9.81
C MET A 54 -14.11 9.03 11.25
N ARG A 55 -15.04 9.87 11.71
CA ARG A 55 -15.01 10.50 13.04
C ARG A 55 -16.00 9.81 13.97
N ALA A 56 -15.56 9.52 15.19
CA ALA A 56 -16.42 9.00 16.25
C ALA A 56 -15.94 9.54 17.60
N ASP A 57 -16.89 9.91 18.45
CA ASP A 57 -16.64 10.23 19.84
C ASP A 57 -17.06 9.03 20.69
N TYR A 58 -16.12 8.44 21.43
CA TYR A 58 -16.32 7.20 22.16
C TYR A 58 -15.41 7.13 23.39
N ASP A 59 -15.89 6.48 24.43
CA ASP A 59 -15.11 6.20 25.65
C ASP A 59 -14.50 4.79 25.62
N THR A 60 -15.20 3.83 25.01
CA THR A 60 -14.81 2.42 25.01
C THR A 60 -15.02 1.77 23.64
N VAL A 61 -14.23 0.71 23.37
CA VAL A 61 -14.39 -0.09 22.14
C VAL A 61 -15.24 -1.32 22.47
N ASN A 62 -16.41 -1.42 21.88
CA ASN A 62 -17.35 -2.51 22.06
C ASN A 62 -17.41 -3.43 20.83
N TRP A 63 -16.62 -4.50 20.86
CA TRP A 63 -16.50 -5.44 19.76
C TRP A 63 -17.80 -6.19 19.45
N THR A 64 -18.60 -6.52 20.48
CA THR A 64 -19.91 -7.16 20.31
C THR A 64 -20.90 -6.21 19.64
N ALA A 65 -21.00 -4.97 20.09
CA ALA A 65 -21.92 -4.00 19.49
C ALA A 65 -21.58 -3.75 18.00
N MET A 66 -20.29 -3.71 17.65
CA MET A 66 -19.86 -3.59 16.26
C MET A 66 -20.24 -4.83 15.43
N GLU A 67 -20.06 -6.04 15.97
CA GLU A 67 -20.44 -7.29 15.31
C GLU A 67 -21.96 -7.36 15.08
N ASP A 68 -22.75 -7.10 16.12
CA ASP A 68 -24.21 -7.16 16.08
C ASP A 68 -24.79 -6.17 15.08
N SER A 69 -24.28 -4.94 15.07
CA SER A 69 -24.73 -3.91 14.15
C SER A 69 -24.36 -4.22 12.70
N LEU A 70 -23.16 -4.77 12.46
CA LEU A 70 -22.73 -5.21 11.13
C LEU A 70 -23.59 -6.35 10.63
N ASN A 71 -23.88 -7.35 11.47
CA ASN A 71 -24.73 -8.48 11.12
C ASN A 71 -26.19 -8.06 10.86
N ALA A 72 -26.70 -7.10 11.65
CA ALA A 72 -28.05 -6.56 11.46
C ALA A 72 -28.17 -5.72 10.19
N SER A 73 -27.18 -4.85 9.91
CA SER A 73 -27.19 -3.95 8.76
C SER A 73 -26.83 -4.65 7.44
N TYR A 74 -26.00 -5.70 7.51
CA TYR A 74 -25.44 -6.43 6.38
C TYR A 74 -25.49 -7.95 6.58
N PRO A 75 -26.67 -8.55 6.75
CA PRO A 75 -26.82 -9.96 7.17
C PRO A 75 -26.20 -10.97 6.21
N ASN A 76 -26.03 -10.59 4.95
CA ASN A 76 -25.45 -11.46 3.90
C ASN A 76 -23.97 -11.17 3.63
N HIS A 77 -23.31 -10.36 4.47
CA HIS A 77 -21.89 -10.04 4.36
C HIS A 77 -21.09 -10.82 5.41
N VAL A 78 -19.88 -11.24 5.04
CA VAL A 78 -18.94 -11.85 5.99
C VAL A 78 -17.91 -10.82 6.40
N VAL A 79 -17.89 -10.46 7.66
CA VAL A 79 -16.83 -9.63 8.22
C VAL A 79 -15.53 -10.42 8.21
N THR A 80 -14.55 -9.94 7.46
CA THR A 80 -13.26 -10.61 7.29
C THR A 80 -12.17 -9.99 8.15
N PHE A 81 -12.36 -8.72 8.55
CA PHE A 81 -11.40 -7.99 9.37
C PHE A 81 -12.10 -6.82 10.04
N LEU A 82 -11.90 -6.68 11.34
CA LEU A 82 -12.41 -5.58 12.15
C LEU A 82 -11.25 -4.89 12.84
N GLN A 83 -11.05 -3.62 12.54
CA GLN A 83 -10.00 -2.79 13.11
C GLN A 83 -10.61 -1.74 14.02
N GLY A 84 -10.14 -1.67 15.25
CA GLY A 84 -10.48 -0.61 16.19
C GLY A 84 -9.99 0.77 15.72
N PRO A 85 -10.35 1.83 16.45
CA PRO A 85 -9.93 3.18 16.12
C PRO A 85 -8.41 3.32 16.05
N ARG A 86 -7.93 4.08 15.09
CA ARG A 86 -6.49 4.33 14.93
C ARG A 86 -5.94 5.28 15.99
N HIS A 87 -6.70 6.30 16.29
CA HIS A 87 -6.46 7.33 17.32
C HIS A 87 -7.80 7.73 17.93
N ASP A 88 -7.76 8.43 19.04
CA ASP A 88 -8.96 9.05 19.61
C ASP A 88 -9.66 9.91 18.56
N GLY A 89 -10.98 9.87 18.54
CA GLY A 89 -11.80 10.56 17.55
C GLY A 89 -11.90 9.88 16.17
N PHE A 90 -11.32 8.68 15.98
CA PHE A 90 -11.49 7.89 14.76
C PHE A 90 -12.59 6.83 14.92
N ALA A 91 -13.34 6.61 13.85
CA ALA A 91 -14.22 5.45 13.74
C ALA A 91 -13.40 4.16 13.57
N ALA A 92 -13.97 3.04 13.98
CA ALA A 92 -13.48 1.70 13.65
C ALA A 92 -13.70 1.39 12.15
N ILE A 93 -12.97 0.41 11.63
CA ILE A 93 -13.06 -0.01 10.24
C ILE A 93 -13.43 -1.49 10.18
N ALA A 94 -14.53 -1.81 9.50
CA ALA A 94 -14.87 -3.17 9.14
C ALA A 94 -14.60 -3.42 7.64
N TYR A 95 -13.95 -4.54 7.36
CA TYR A 95 -13.88 -5.08 6.02
C TYR A 95 -14.75 -6.33 5.98
N ALA A 96 -15.56 -6.43 4.96
CA ALA A 96 -16.45 -7.56 4.76
C ALA A 96 -16.39 -8.02 3.31
N THR A 97 -16.82 -9.25 3.08
CA THR A 97 -17.05 -9.78 1.74
C THR A 97 -18.56 -9.83 1.51
N ASP A 98 -19.03 -9.19 0.45
CA ASP A 98 -20.43 -9.25 0.04
C ASP A 98 -20.79 -10.63 -0.57
N PRO A 99 -22.08 -10.95 -0.79
CA PRO A 99 -22.49 -12.23 -1.38
C PRO A 99 -21.91 -12.49 -2.77
N THR A 100 -21.40 -11.46 -3.46
CA THR A 100 -20.76 -11.60 -4.77
C THR A 100 -19.26 -11.86 -4.68
N GLY A 101 -18.69 -11.95 -3.46
CA GLY A 101 -17.26 -12.14 -3.22
C GLY A 101 -16.44 -10.85 -3.28
N ARG A 102 -17.08 -9.68 -3.33
CA ARG A 102 -16.39 -8.37 -3.38
C ARG A 102 -16.12 -7.86 -1.97
N SER A 103 -14.94 -7.27 -1.81
CA SER A 103 -14.60 -6.60 -0.56
C SER A 103 -15.39 -5.31 -0.38
N VAL A 104 -15.92 -5.11 0.81
CA VAL A 104 -16.62 -3.91 1.26
C VAL A 104 -15.87 -3.34 2.45
N LYS A 105 -15.77 -2.02 2.52
CA LYS A 105 -15.19 -1.29 3.64
C LYS A 105 -16.29 -0.45 4.29
N MET A 106 -16.35 -0.46 5.62
CA MET A 106 -17.37 0.26 6.39
C MET A 106 -16.72 1.00 7.55
N TRP A 107 -17.21 2.20 7.82
CA TRP A 107 -16.88 2.96 9.02
C TRP A 107 -17.91 2.65 10.09
N VAL A 108 -17.45 2.28 11.26
CA VAL A 108 -18.28 1.79 12.36
C VAL A 108 -17.97 2.59 13.62
N HIS A 109 -19.00 3.02 14.34
CA HIS A 109 -18.82 3.69 15.62
C HIS A 109 -18.26 2.70 16.65
N PRO A 110 -17.11 2.98 17.29
CA PRO A 110 -16.43 2.00 18.12
C PRO A 110 -17.24 1.50 19.32
N GLU A 111 -18.04 2.36 19.92
CA GLU A 111 -18.79 2.07 21.14
C GLU A 111 -20.20 1.53 20.86
N THR A 112 -20.94 2.22 19.98
CA THR A 112 -22.33 1.85 19.69
C THR A 112 -22.47 0.78 18.63
N GLY A 113 -21.41 0.52 17.85
CA GLY A 113 -21.44 -0.38 16.72
C GLY A 113 -22.14 0.18 15.49
N ALA A 114 -22.73 1.38 15.53
CA ALA A 114 -23.50 1.94 14.43
C ALA A 114 -22.66 2.06 13.15
N VAL A 115 -23.14 1.49 12.05
CA VAL A 115 -22.49 1.63 10.74
C VAL A 115 -22.72 3.05 10.23
N GLN A 116 -21.68 3.88 10.28
CA GLN A 116 -21.76 5.30 9.89
C GLN A 116 -21.83 5.47 8.37
N LYS A 117 -21.06 4.66 7.63
CA LYS A 117 -21.01 4.76 6.17
C LYS A 117 -20.31 3.56 5.57
N ARG A 118 -20.74 3.15 4.39
CA ARG A 118 -19.94 2.34 3.49
C ARG A 118 -18.83 3.20 2.89
N GLY A 119 -17.57 2.85 3.13
CA GLY A 119 -16.40 3.58 2.68
C GLY A 119 -16.01 3.25 1.24
N ASN A 120 -15.22 4.13 0.65
CA ASN A 120 -14.53 3.89 -0.60
C ASN A 120 -13.12 3.36 -0.33
N PHE A 121 -12.62 2.46 -1.19
CA PHE A 121 -11.23 1.98 -1.09
C PHE A 121 -10.22 2.99 -1.64
N TRP A 122 -10.64 3.87 -2.57
CA TRP A 122 -9.77 4.89 -3.13
C TRP A 122 -9.81 6.14 -2.25
N THR A 123 -8.80 6.33 -1.47
CA THR A 123 -8.64 7.40 -0.47
C THR A 123 -7.27 8.06 -0.64
N VAL A 124 -7.03 9.17 0.07
CA VAL A 124 -5.71 9.81 0.10
C VAL A 124 -4.66 8.83 0.60
N GLN A 125 -4.98 8.08 1.66
CA GLN A 125 -4.10 7.03 2.20
C GLN A 125 -3.77 5.97 1.15
N ARG A 126 -4.76 5.47 0.42
CA ARG A 126 -4.56 4.46 -0.62
C ARG A 126 -3.66 4.98 -1.73
N PHE A 127 -3.89 6.21 -2.18
CA PHE A 127 -3.09 6.85 -3.21
C PHE A 127 -1.62 6.97 -2.79
N PHE A 128 -1.35 7.66 -1.67
CA PHE A 128 0.04 7.90 -1.24
C PHE A 128 0.76 6.61 -0.87
N ARG A 129 0.09 5.65 -0.24
CA ARG A 129 0.66 4.35 0.05
C ARG A 129 1.02 3.58 -1.21
N SER A 130 0.13 3.51 -2.20
CA SER A 130 0.38 2.80 -3.45
C SER A 130 1.48 3.50 -4.27
N PHE A 131 1.45 4.83 -4.33
CA PHE A 131 2.45 5.61 -5.02
C PHE A 131 3.84 5.48 -4.36
N HIS A 132 3.95 5.75 -3.07
CA HIS A 132 5.22 5.68 -2.34
C HIS A 132 5.82 4.27 -2.36
N ARG A 133 5.01 3.24 -2.12
CA ARG A 133 5.47 1.87 -1.97
C ARG A 133 5.88 1.20 -3.28
N ARG A 134 5.27 1.58 -4.41
CA ARG A 134 5.43 0.88 -5.69
C ARG A 134 5.24 1.75 -6.94
N MET A 135 4.96 3.05 -6.80
CA MET A 135 4.60 3.95 -7.91
C MET A 135 3.50 3.35 -8.81
N PHE A 136 2.51 2.68 -8.20
CA PHE A 136 1.45 1.90 -8.85
C PHE A 136 1.92 0.72 -9.72
N VAL A 137 3.22 0.49 -9.86
CA VAL A 137 3.75 -0.69 -10.56
C VAL A 137 3.30 -1.96 -9.85
N PRO A 138 2.84 -3.01 -10.59
CA PRO A 138 2.42 -4.27 -9.99
C PRO A 138 3.51 -4.94 -9.14
N ASN A 139 3.08 -5.62 -8.05
CA ASN A 139 3.99 -6.42 -7.24
C ASN A 139 4.41 -7.70 -8.01
N PRO A 140 5.63 -8.21 -7.79
CA PRO A 140 6.66 -7.76 -6.83
C PRO A 140 7.55 -6.62 -7.35
N PHE A 141 7.50 -6.30 -8.64
CA PHE A 141 8.43 -5.38 -9.28
C PHE A 141 8.40 -3.96 -8.70
N GLY A 142 7.20 -3.46 -8.34
CA GLY A 142 7.06 -2.13 -7.76
C GLY A 142 7.81 -1.96 -6.44
N ILE A 143 7.72 -2.96 -5.54
CA ILE A 143 8.43 -2.92 -4.26
C ILE A 143 9.94 -3.01 -4.48
N LEU A 144 10.42 -3.90 -5.35
CA LEU A 144 11.84 -4.03 -5.67
C LEU A 144 12.40 -2.74 -6.26
N TRP A 145 11.64 -2.11 -7.17
CA TRP A 145 12.01 -0.83 -7.76
C TRP A 145 12.21 0.26 -6.69
N ILE A 146 11.27 0.41 -5.76
CA ILE A 146 11.37 1.39 -4.68
C ILE A 146 12.51 1.06 -3.71
N THR A 147 12.75 -0.22 -3.43
CA THR A 147 13.88 -0.66 -2.58
C THR A 147 15.22 -0.18 -3.12
N LEU A 148 15.41 -0.06 -4.44
CA LEU A 148 16.66 0.47 -5.02
C LEU A 148 16.96 1.90 -4.54
N PHE A 149 15.94 2.72 -4.26
CA PHE A 149 16.14 4.07 -3.74
C PHE A 149 16.66 4.10 -2.30
N ALA A 150 16.43 3.04 -1.51
CA ALA A 150 17.08 2.91 -0.21
C ALA A 150 18.61 2.80 -0.33
N PHE A 151 19.12 2.10 -1.35
CA PHE A 151 20.56 2.03 -1.62
C PHE A 151 21.12 3.36 -2.14
N VAL A 152 20.34 4.12 -2.94
CA VAL A 152 20.72 5.46 -3.38
C VAL A 152 20.83 6.41 -2.18
N LEU A 153 19.87 6.34 -1.26
CA LEU A 153 19.88 7.12 -0.03
C LEU A 153 21.10 6.74 0.85
N ALA A 154 21.35 5.43 1.01
CA ALA A 154 22.51 4.92 1.76
C ALA A 154 23.83 5.44 1.17
N GLY A 155 24.02 5.29 -0.15
CA GLY A 155 25.21 5.78 -0.85
C GLY A 155 25.40 7.29 -0.71
N SER A 156 24.30 8.06 -0.79
CA SER A 156 24.34 9.50 -0.59
C SER A 156 24.69 9.89 0.85
N ALA A 157 24.13 9.21 1.85
CA ALA A 157 24.42 9.48 3.26
C ALA A 157 25.88 9.11 3.61
N ILE A 158 26.32 7.91 3.20
CA ILE A 158 27.69 7.41 3.46
C ILE A 158 28.72 8.33 2.81
N THR A 159 28.58 8.61 1.51
CA THR A 159 29.54 9.50 0.82
C THR A 159 29.53 10.90 1.41
N GLY A 160 28.34 11.42 1.77
CA GLY A 160 28.17 12.75 2.40
C GLY A 160 28.95 12.88 3.70
N ILE A 161 28.83 11.90 4.61
CA ILE A 161 29.51 11.95 5.91
C ILE A 161 31.01 11.70 5.79
N LEU A 162 31.41 10.82 4.88
CA LEU A 162 32.83 10.47 4.71
C LEU A 162 33.65 11.65 4.15
N PHE A 163 33.15 12.43 3.21
CA PHE A 163 33.91 13.59 2.72
C PHE A 163 33.77 14.82 3.61
N TYR A 164 32.76 14.90 4.48
CA TYR A 164 32.58 16.01 5.44
C TYR A 164 33.20 15.67 6.80
N LYS A 165 34.51 15.53 6.85
CA LYS A 165 35.28 15.00 8.01
C LYS A 165 35.04 15.73 9.34
N GLU A 166 34.71 17.02 9.33
CA GLU A 166 34.52 17.83 10.56
C GLU A 166 33.05 18.14 10.85
N TRP A 167 32.11 17.28 10.39
CA TRP A 167 30.68 17.50 10.54
C TRP A 167 30.26 17.77 12.01
N TYR A 168 30.85 17.07 12.98
CA TYR A 168 30.54 17.19 14.40
C TYR A 168 30.94 18.55 15.02
N ARG A 169 31.90 19.27 14.44
CA ARG A 169 32.32 20.61 14.88
C ARG A 169 31.41 21.73 14.38
N ASN A 170 30.63 21.46 13.35
CA ASN A 170 29.83 22.46 12.65
C ASN A 170 28.32 22.17 12.72
N LEU A 171 27.86 21.42 13.75
CA LEU A 171 26.48 20.98 13.91
C LEU A 171 25.43 22.09 13.93
N PHE A 172 25.82 23.33 14.27
CA PHE A 172 24.93 24.48 14.39
C PHE A 172 25.42 25.71 13.62
N ARG A 173 26.41 25.52 12.72
CA ARG A 173 26.99 26.62 11.97
C ARG A 173 26.24 26.86 10.67
N TRP A 174 25.43 27.93 10.64
CA TRP A 174 24.69 28.35 9.46
C TRP A 174 24.98 29.81 9.11
N ARG A 175 25.63 30.03 7.97
CA ARG A 175 26.00 31.36 7.49
C ARG A 175 24.99 31.85 6.48
N CYS A 176 24.32 32.95 6.77
CA CYS A 176 23.28 33.53 5.91
C CYS A 176 23.77 34.75 5.09
N LYS A 177 25.11 34.86 4.87
CA LYS A 177 25.71 36.05 4.22
C LYS A 177 25.36 36.15 2.72
N ASP A 178 25.25 35.03 2.03
CA ASP A 178 24.85 34.95 0.63
C ASP A 178 24.06 33.69 0.36
N VAL A 179 23.31 33.67 -0.76
CA VAL A 179 22.41 32.59 -1.14
C VAL A 179 23.13 31.24 -1.25
N ARG A 180 24.36 31.24 -1.78
CA ARG A 180 25.13 30.01 -1.95
C ARG A 180 25.58 29.44 -0.60
N LEU A 181 26.05 30.27 0.31
CA LEU A 181 26.45 29.87 1.66
C LEU A 181 25.24 29.38 2.45
N PHE A 182 24.12 30.09 2.35
CA PHE A 182 22.85 29.68 2.97
C PHE A 182 22.48 28.24 2.58
N PHE A 183 22.36 27.94 1.29
CA PHE A 183 22.01 26.60 0.82
C PHE A 183 23.11 25.58 1.07
N SER A 184 24.39 25.95 0.99
CA SER A 184 25.51 25.04 1.24
C SER A 184 25.61 24.60 2.70
N ASP A 185 25.47 25.55 3.62
CA ASP A 185 25.50 25.26 5.06
C ASP A 185 24.21 24.56 5.48
N GLY A 186 23.03 25.01 4.97
CA GLY A 186 21.76 24.36 5.21
C GLY A 186 21.72 22.89 4.75
N HIS A 187 22.21 22.60 3.53
CA HIS A 187 22.29 21.23 3.03
C HIS A 187 23.16 20.34 3.93
N ARG A 188 24.32 20.84 4.38
CA ARG A 188 25.22 20.09 5.27
C ARG A 188 24.59 19.85 6.65
N LEU A 189 23.99 20.89 7.21
CA LEU A 189 23.38 20.86 8.53
C LEU A 189 22.20 19.90 8.58
N VAL A 190 21.25 20.07 7.64
CA VAL A 190 20.08 19.21 7.51
C VAL A 190 20.50 17.78 7.22
N GLY A 191 21.55 17.57 6.38
CA GLY A 191 22.09 16.24 6.09
C GLY A 191 22.58 15.52 7.36
N VAL A 192 23.31 16.22 8.24
CA VAL A 192 23.79 15.63 9.50
C VAL A 192 22.62 15.40 10.47
N TRP A 193 21.72 16.36 10.63
CA TRP A 193 20.56 16.20 11.53
C TRP A 193 19.62 15.09 11.10
N SER A 194 19.46 14.88 9.80
CA SER A 194 18.62 13.80 9.25
C SER A 194 19.31 12.43 9.22
N LEU A 195 20.58 12.30 9.62
CA LEU A 195 21.36 11.08 9.44
C LEU A 195 20.74 9.87 10.15
N VAL A 196 20.30 10.03 11.39
CA VAL A 196 19.64 8.95 12.15
C VAL A 196 18.34 8.54 11.46
N PHE A 197 17.52 9.50 11.08
CA PHE A 197 16.28 9.25 10.35
C PHE A 197 16.55 8.56 9.00
N ALA A 198 17.52 9.06 8.22
CA ALA A 198 17.90 8.45 6.95
C ALA A 198 18.39 6.99 7.13
N THR A 199 19.15 6.71 8.21
CA THR A 199 19.61 5.35 8.53
C THR A 199 18.43 4.42 8.82
N ILE A 200 17.42 4.89 9.57
CA ILE A 200 16.19 4.13 9.83
C ILE A 200 15.45 3.87 8.51
N MET A 201 15.29 4.89 7.66
CA MET A 201 14.62 4.75 6.35
C MET A 201 15.36 3.78 5.43
N VAL A 202 16.69 3.82 5.40
CA VAL A 202 17.52 2.86 4.65
C VAL A 202 17.32 1.44 5.18
N ALA A 203 17.48 1.23 6.49
CA ALA A 203 17.40 -0.09 7.10
C ALA A 203 16.02 -0.74 6.86
N THR A 204 14.94 0.02 7.08
CA THR A 204 13.57 -0.47 6.89
C THR A 204 13.21 -0.61 5.41
N GLY A 205 13.67 0.31 4.55
CA GLY A 205 13.44 0.24 3.10
C GLY A 205 14.13 -0.96 2.44
N VAL A 206 15.38 -1.24 2.81
CA VAL A 206 16.10 -2.45 2.37
C VAL A 206 15.42 -3.70 2.90
N TRP A 207 14.96 -3.67 4.16
CA TRP A 207 14.28 -4.80 4.77
C TRP A 207 13.01 -5.23 4.02
N TYR A 208 12.21 -4.30 3.53
CA TYR A 208 11.03 -4.63 2.71
C TYR A 208 11.38 -5.40 1.43
N GLY A 209 12.52 -5.10 0.83
CA GLY A 209 13.04 -5.89 -0.28
C GLY A 209 13.50 -7.29 0.15
N VAL A 210 14.16 -7.39 1.32
CA VAL A 210 14.58 -8.68 1.90
C VAL A 210 13.37 -9.55 2.21
N GLU A 211 12.36 -9.03 2.88
CA GLU A 211 11.11 -9.77 3.16
C GLU A 211 10.46 -10.33 1.89
N LEU A 212 10.57 -9.60 0.78
CA LEU A 212 9.95 -9.99 -0.49
C LEU A 212 10.73 -11.12 -1.19
N VAL A 213 12.07 -11.08 -1.18
CA VAL A 213 12.91 -12.03 -1.93
C VAL A 213 13.42 -13.19 -1.08
N ALA A 214 13.47 -13.03 0.23
CA ALA A 214 13.95 -14.02 1.18
C ALA A 214 13.04 -14.06 2.43
N PRO A 215 11.76 -14.46 2.28
CA PRO A 215 10.89 -14.63 3.43
C PRO A 215 11.44 -15.73 4.35
N ALA A 216 11.31 -15.55 5.67
CA ALA A 216 11.71 -16.61 6.60
C ALA A 216 10.90 -17.89 6.35
N PRO A 217 11.49 -19.07 6.48
CA PRO A 217 10.77 -20.33 6.41
C PRO A 217 9.63 -20.35 7.44
N GLY A 218 8.42 -20.69 7.00
CA GLY A 218 7.22 -20.67 7.83
C GLY A 218 6.65 -19.26 8.12
N PHE A 219 7.29 -18.19 7.65
CA PHE A 219 6.75 -16.85 7.73
C PHE A 219 5.92 -16.54 6.48
N ASN A 220 4.62 -16.76 6.58
CA ASN A 220 3.69 -16.25 5.59
C ASN A 220 2.81 -15.19 6.25
N PRO A 221 3.08 -13.90 6.04
CA PRO A 221 2.35 -12.82 6.71
C PRO A 221 0.86 -12.74 6.36
N GLY A 222 0.42 -13.52 5.39
CA GLY A 222 -0.97 -13.56 4.91
C GLY A 222 -1.66 -14.91 5.03
N THR A 223 -0.95 -16.00 5.33
CA THR A 223 -1.55 -17.31 5.52
C THR A 223 -1.72 -17.63 6.99
N ILE A 224 -2.94 -17.74 7.38
CA ILE A 224 -3.36 -18.31 8.65
C ILE A 224 -3.41 -19.81 8.42
N GLU A 225 -2.51 -20.57 9.02
CA GLU A 225 -2.61 -22.02 9.02
C GLU A 225 -3.76 -22.41 9.96
N ASP A 226 -4.88 -22.80 9.37
CA ASP A 226 -6.06 -23.29 10.10
C ASP A 226 -5.95 -24.79 10.47
N LYS A 227 -4.73 -25.29 10.66
CA LYS A 227 -4.47 -26.72 10.91
C LYS A 227 -5.10 -27.27 12.19
N ASP A 228 -5.52 -26.38 13.10
CA ASP A 228 -5.93 -26.77 14.44
C ASP A 228 -7.45 -26.81 14.63
N LEU A 229 -8.23 -26.50 13.58
CA LEU A 229 -9.68 -26.59 13.67
C LEU A 229 -10.18 -27.95 13.19
N VAL A 230 -10.89 -28.62 14.07
CA VAL A 230 -11.61 -29.84 13.73
C VAL A 230 -12.66 -29.54 12.68
N GLU A 231 -12.72 -30.35 11.63
CA GLU A 231 -13.76 -30.24 10.62
C GLU A 231 -15.12 -30.53 11.28
N ARG A 232 -15.93 -29.50 11.45
CA ARG A 232 -17.22 -29.58 12.15
C ARG A 232 -18.34 -29.68 11.14
N GLY A 233 -19.35 -30.44 11.52
CA GLY A 233 -20.63 -30.56 10.82
C GLY A 233 -21.36 -29.22 10.67
N PRO A 234 -22.70 -29.22 10.66
CA PRO A 234 -23.48 -28.01 10.40
C PRO A 234 -22.98 -26.82 11.22
N THR A 235 -22.93 -25.67 10.63
CA THR A 235 -22.30 -24.45 11.16
C THR A 235 -22.78 -24.19 12.60
N PRO A 236 -21.98 -24.50 13.63
CA PRO A 236 -22.38 -24.21 14.99
C PRO A 236 -22.37 -22.69 15.20
N ASP A 237 -23.17 -22.24 16.17
CA ASP A 237 -23.16 -20.84 16.56
C ASP A 237 -21.75 -20.42 17.02
N VAL A 238 -21.32 -19.29 16.54
CA VAL A 238 -20.03 -18.68 16.90
C VAL A 238 -20.25 -17.81 18.13
N LEU A 239 -19.34 -17.86 19.10
CA LEU A 239 -19.38 -17.01 20.27
C LEU A 239 -19.26 -15.52 19.86
N PRO A 240 -19.96 -14.59 20.54
CA PRO A 240 -19.81 -13.17 20.29
C PRO A 240 -18.35 -12.71 20.35
N LEU A 241 -17.93 -11.81 19.46
CA LEU A 241 -16.53 -11.33 19.40
C LEU A 241 -16.04 -10.76 20.72
N GLY A 242 -16.90 -10.03 21.46
CA GLY A 242 -16.54 -9.53 22.78
C GLY A 242 -16.16 -10.64 23.76
N THR A 243 -16.92 -11.75 23.78
CA THR A 243 -16.58 -12.92 24.61
C THR A 243 -15.22 -13.51 24.23
N GLN A 244 -14.93 -13.58 22.94
CA GLN A 244 -13.64 -14.08 22.45
C GLN A 244 -12.50 -13.15 22.83
N VAL A 245 -12.71 -11.82 22.74
CA VAL A 245 -11.75 -10.81 23.17
C VAL A 245 -11.45 -10.90 24.67
N GLU A 246 -12.47 -11.05 25.50
CA GLU A 246 -12.26 -11.21 26.96
C GLU A 246 -11.48 -12.49 27.29
N ARG A 247 -11.71 -13.58 26.58
CA ARG A 247 -10.89 -14.79 26.71
C ARG A 247 -9.44 -14.57 26.28
N ALA A 248 -9.23 -13.81 25.19
CA ALA A 248 -7.89 -13.45 24.77
C ALA A 248 -7.14 -12.65 25.85
N LYS A 249 -7.79 -11.66 26.44
CA LYS A 249 -7.22 -10.86 27.53
C LYS A 249 -6.95 -11.69 28.78
N ALA A 250 -7.81 -12.67 29.09
CA ALA A 250 -7.63 -13.55 30.26
C ALA A 250 -6.35 -14.39 30.16
N VAL A 251 -6.00 -14.88 28.97
CA VAL A 251 -4.78 -15.70 28.75
C VAL A 251 -3.55 -14.87 28.40
N PHE A 252 -3.73 -13.66 27.93
CA PHE A 252 -2.66 -12.72 27.66
C PHE A 252 -2.94 -11.38 28.35
N PRO A 253 -2.75 -11.30 29.69
CA PRO A 253 -2.90 -10.06 30.44
C PRO A 253 -2.00 -8.97 29.87
N GLY A 254 -2.54 -7.76 29.69
CA GLY A 254 -1.85 -6.64 29.07
C GLY A 254 -1.99 -6.58 27.54
N LEU A 255 -2.66 -7.53 26.90
CA LEU A 255 -3.05 -7.39 25.51
C LEU A 255 -4.11 -6.31 25.35
N GLU A 256 -3.81 -5.27 24.61
CA GLU A 256 -4.74 -4.23 24.16
C GLU A 256 -5.18 -4.55 22.74
N PRO A 257 -6.39 -5.06 22.50
CA PRO A 257 -6.87 -5.43 21.17
C PRO A 257 -6.97 -4.23 20.24
N ILE A 258 -6.34 -4.32 19.07
CA ILE A 258 -6.37 -3.28 18.03
C ILE A 258 -7.14 -3.76 16.81
N ASP A 259 -6.98 -5.02 16.43
CA ASP A 259 -7.70 -5.59 15.30
C ASP A 259 -8.08 -7.07 15.56
N ILE A 260 -9.15 -7.48 14.91
CA ILE A 260 -9.67 -8.84 14.99
C ILE A 260 -9.86 -9.38 13.57
N ILE A 261 -9.42 -10.60 13.34
CA ILE A 261 -9.83 -11.40 12.19
C ILE A 261 -10.90 -12.37 12.71
N PRO A 262 -12.19 -12.14 12.45
CA PRO A 262 -13.24 -13.01 12.94
C PRO A 262 -13.08 -14.43 12.39
N GLY A 263 -13.26 -15.39 13.27
CA GLY A 263 -13.26 -16.79 12.93
C GLY A 263 -14.58 -17.25 12.29
N THR A 264 -14.57 -18.46 11.83
CA THR A 264 -15.76 -19.20 11.36
C THR A 264 -15.71 -20.60 11.95
N ALA A 265 -16.75 -21.40 11.77
CA ALA A 265 -16.71 -22.80 12.19
C ALA A 265 -15.48 -23.60 11.67
N LYS A 266 -14.77 -23.06 10.68
CA LYS A 266 -13.59 -23.67 10.03
C LYS A 266 -12.31 -22.84 10.13
N ARG A 267 -12.34 -21.72 10.82
CA ARG A 267 -11.19 -20.81 10.94
C ARG A 267 -11.18 -20.15 12.31
N ALA A 268 -10.03 -20.16 12.96
CA ALA A 268 -9.85 -19.52 14.24
C ALA A 268 -10.08 -18.00 14.16
N THR A 269 -10.56 -17.42 15.24
CA THR A 269 -10.53 -15.98 15.46
C THR A 269 -9.12 -15.58 15.89
N HIS A 270 -8.61 -14.49 15.31
CA HIS A 270 -7.34 -13.90 15.72
C HIS A 270 -7.61 -12.56 16.39
N VAL A 271 -7.34 -12.47 17.68
CA VAL A 271 -7.35 -11.23 18.44
C VAL A 271 -5.92 -10.71 18.48
N ARG A 272 -5.66 -9.55 17.87
CA ARG A 272 -4.33 -8.97 17.72
C ARG A 272 -4.27 -7.60 18.37
N GLY A 273 -3.12 -7.28 18.98
CA GLY A 273 -3.02 -6.01 19.67
C GLY A 273 -1.61 -5.63 20.10
N GLN A 274 -1.54 -4.58 20.88
CA GLN A 274 -0.31 -4.18 21.58
C GLN A 274 -0.23 -4.84 22.96
N ALA A 275 0.99 -4.97 23.42
CA ALA A 275 1.34 -5.47 24.75
C ALA A 275 2.69 -4.87 25.17
N GLU A 276 3.48 -5.56 25.98
CA GLU A 276 4.78 -5.07 26.47
C GLU A 276 5.74 -4.59 25.36
N ALA A 277 5.80 -5.31 24.23
CA ALA A 277 6.62 -4.92 23.09
C ALA A 277 5.90 -3.90 22.20
N TRP A 278 5.95 -2.63 22.59
CA TRP A 278 5.24 -1.52 21.93
C TRP A 278 5.75 -1.16 20.52
N LEU A 279 7.01 -1.46 20.20
CA LEU A 279 7.61 -1.13 18.90
C LEU A 279 7.40 -2.27 17.90
N VAL A 280 6.19 -2.79 17.79
CA VAL A 280 5.84 -3.87 16.85
C VAL A 280 4.46 -3.64 16.24
N ARG A 281 4.19 -4.29 15.11
CA ARG A 281 2.83 -4.34 14.54
C ARG A 281 1.89 -5.13 15.47
N PRO A 282 0.59 -4.81 15.51
CA PRO A 282 -0.38 -5.54 16.34
C PRO A 282 -0.34 -7.06 16.14
N ARG A 283 -0.13 -7.52 14.92
CA ARG A 283 -0.04 -8.95 14.57
C ARG A 283 1.09 -9.73 15.25
N ALA A 284 2.06 -9.03 15.83
CA ALA A 284 3.15 -9.68 16.57
C ALA A 284 2.68 -10.25 17.91
N ASN A 285 1.59 -9.70 18.46
CA ASN A 285 0.88 -10.21 19.64
C ASN A 285 -0.47 -10.71 19.16
N THR A 286 -0.67 -12.02 19.13
CA THR A 286 -1.87 -12.65 18.60
C THR A 286 -2.32 -13.76 19.51
N VAL A 287 -3.60 -13.74 19.89
CA VAL A 287 -4.29 -14.89 20.53
C VAL A 287 -5.21 -15.49 19.48
N ARG A 288 -5.05 -16.80 19.25
CA ARG A 288 -5.93 -17.58 18.36
C ARG A 288 -6.94 -18.34 19.20
N ILE A 289 -8.20 -18.20 18.86
CA ILE A 289 -9.33 -18.77 19.62
C ILE A 289 -10.21 -19.56 18.67
N ASP A 290 -10.64 -20.72 19.13
CA ASP A 290 -11.72 -21.44 18.47
C ASP A 290 -13.03 -20.65 18.66
N PRO A 291 -13.64 -20.14 17.58
CA PRO A 291 -14.78 -19.24 17.70
C PRO A 291 -16.04 -19.92 18.24
N VAL A 292 -16.11 -21.26 18.19
CA VAL A 292 -17.28 -22.04 18.66
C VAL A 292 -17.14 -22.41 20.13
N THR A 293 -16.02 -23.01 20.53
CA THR A 293 -15.81 -23.46 21.92
C THR A 293 -15.23 -22.35 22.80
N GLY A 294 -14.58 -21.37 22.18
CA GLY A 294 -13.81 -20.35 22.87
C GLY A 294 -12.50 -20.87 23.45
N GLU A 295 -12.06 -22.07 23.07
CA GLU A 295 -10.76 -22.62 23.45
C GLU A 295 -9.64 -21.80 22.85
N VAL A 296 -8.61 -21.54 23.66
CA VAL A 296 -7.40 -20.84 23.19
C VAL A 296 -6.48 -21.82 22.50
N LEU A 297 -6.34 -21.68 21.20
CA LEU A 297 -5.53 -22.57 20.35
C LEU A 297 -4.03 -22.23 20.43
N SER A 298 -3.71 -20.95 20.49
CA SER A 298 -2.32 -20.50 20.63
C SER A 298 -2.23 -19.05 21.10
N VAL A 299 -1.11 -18.73 21.76
CA VAL A 299 -0.75 -17.37 22.16
C VAL A 299 0.62 -17.06 21.58
N GLN A 300 0.70 -16.03 20.76
CA GLN A 300 1.95 -15.52 20.20
C GLN A 300 2.28 -14.18 20.87
N LYS A 301 3.45 -14.07 21.44
CA LYS A 301 3.97 -12.85 22.06
C LYS A 301 5.15 -12.30 21.28
N ALA A 302 5.15 -11.01 21.05
CA ALA A 302 6.26 -10.36 20.34
C ALA A 302 7.58 -10.46 21.12
N THR A 303 7.54 -10.56 22.44
CA THR A 303 8.71 -10.75 23.33
C THR A 303 9.39 -12.10 23.12
N GLU A 304 8.68 -13.10 22.67
CA GLU A 304 9.15 -14.48 22.43
C GLU A 304 9.53 -14.71 20.96
N ALA A 305 9.31 -13.70 20.10
CA ALA A 305 9.57 -13.81 18.67
C ALA A 305 11.07 -13.92 18.36
N THR A 306 11.40 -14.68 17.29
CA THR A 306 12.79 -14.74 16.77
C THR A 306 13.27 -13.36 16.33
N ALA A 307 14.59 -13.15 16.24
CA ALA A 307 15.16 -11.88 15.81
C ALA A 307 14.64 -11.43 14.43
N TYR A 308 14.46 -12.37 13.49
CA TYR A 308 13.88 -12.09 12.17
C TYR A 308 12.44 -11.56 12.30
N HIS A 309 11.57 -12.28 12.99
CA HIS A 309 10.18 -11.89 13.16
C HIS A 309 10.01 -10.59 13.95
N ARG A 310 10.87 -10.39 14.97
CA ARG A 310 10.88 -9.14 15.73
C ARG A 310 11.24 -7.96 14.83
N TRP A 311 12.33 -8.05 14.08
CA TRP A 311 12.74 -6.98 13.16
C TRP A 311 11.68 -6.71 12.09
N SER A 312 11.13 -7.77 11.48
CA SER A 312 10.06 -7.67 10.51
C SER A 312 8.83 -6.91 11.04
N ASN A 313 8.44 -7.16 12.29
CA ASN A 313 7.32 -6.46 12.91
C ASN A 313 7.67 -5.06 13.43
N MET A 314 8.96 -4.76 13.67
CA MET A 314 9.44 -3.42 14.04
C MET A 314 9.60 -2.49 12.85
N ALA A 315 9.84 -3.03 11.65
CA ALA A 315 10.13 -2.23 10.46
C ALA A 315 9.03 -1.21 10.13
N ASP A 316 7.74 -1.60 10.22
CA ASP A 316 6.62 -0.67 9.93
C ASP A 316 6.52 0.47 10.94
N PRO A 317 6.42 0.24 12.28
CA PRO A 317 6.37 1.33 13.24
C PRO A 317 7.54 2.30 13.11
N LEU A 318 8.75 1.78 12.85
CA LEU A 318 9.95 2.61 12.62
C LEU A 318 9.87 3.39 11.32
N HIS A 319 9.39 2.78 10.24
CA HIS A 319 9.30 3.43 8.94
C HIS A 319 8.21 4.52 8.91
N PHE A 320 7.04 4.23 9.48
CA PHE A 320 5.90 5.16 9.48
C PHE A 320 5.89 6.15 10.64
N GLY A 321 6.72 5.93 11.66
CA GLY A 321 6.74 6.77 12.84
C GLY A 321 5.51 6.62 13.74
N THR A 322 4.83 5.47 13.70
CA THR A 322 3.57 5.27 14.45
C THR A 322 3.75 4.82 15.90
N PHE A 323 4.99 4.60 16.33
CA PHE A 323 5.32 4.04 17.64
C PHE A 323 5.02 4.95 18.85
N GLY A 324 4.82 6.22 18.67
CA GLY A 324 4.45 7.20 19.70
C GLY A 324 3.19 8.01 19.31
N GLY A 325 2.31 7.43 18.49
CA GLY A 325 1.10 8.09 18.03
C GLY A 325 1.38 9.32 17.15
N LEU A 326 0.50 10.32 17.23
CA LEU A 326 0.60 11.54 16.39
C LEU A 326 1.90 12.33 16.62
N TRP A 327 2.44 12.30 17.85
CA TRP A 327 3.68 13.02 18.14
C TRP A 327 4.87 12.47 17.36
N SER A 328 5.09 11.16 17.38
CA SER A 328 6.18 10.55 16.62
C SER A 328 5.97 10.68 15.11
N GLN A 329 4.72 10.62 14.63
CA GLN A 329 4.39 10.90 13.24
C GLN A 329 4.75 12.35 12.85
N ALA A 330 4.47 13.34 13.71
CA ALA A 330 4.84 14.73 13.46
C ALA A 330 6.37 14.92 13.34
N VAL A 331 7.13 14.26 14.20
CA VAL A 331 8.60 14.25 14.12
C VAL A 331 9.07 13.58 12.82
N TRP A 332 8.49 12.44 12.43
CA TRP A 332 8.80 11.75 11.17
C TRP A 332 8.45 12.58 9.94
N PHE A 333 7.30 13.26 9.96
CA PHE A 333 6.90 14.18 8.91
C PHE A 333 7.91 15.32 8.74
N LEU A 334 8.33 15.94 9.85
CA LEU A 334 9.34 16.99 9.83
C LEU A 334 10.66 16.49 9.22
N PHE A 335 11.18 15.34 9.69
CA PHE A 335 12.40 14.77 9.12
C PHE A 335 12.24 14.32 7.66
N GLY A 336 11.06 13.87 7.28
CA GLY A 336 10.72 13.57 5.88
C GLY A 336 10.78 14.82 4.99
N LEU A 337 10.28 15.97 5.46
CA LEU A 337 10.40 17.26 4.76
C LEU A 337 11.87 17.70 4.67
N LEU A 338 12.61 17.60 5.78
CA LEU A 338 14.03 17.94 5.82
C LEU A 338 14.83 17.06 4.84
N LEU A 339 14.61 15.76 4.85
CA LEU A 339 15.25 14.82 3.92
C LEU A 339 14.91 15.15 2.46
N SER A 340 13.63 15.43 2.16
CA SER A 340 13.19 15.83 0.82
C SER A 340 13.86 17.13 0.36
N SER A 341 14.04 18.09 1.27
CA SER A 341 14.71 19.37 0.97
C SER A 341 16.18 19.20 0.57
N LEU A 342 16.85 18.13 1.06
CA LEU A 342 18.26 17.84 0.69
C LEU A 342 18.40 17.54 -0.80
N MET A 343 17.45 16.84 -1.41
CA MET A 343 17.50 16.51 -2.84
C MET A 343 17.39 17.78 -3.67
N LEU A 344 16.48 18.67 -3.31
CA LEU A 344 16.28 19.95 -3.99
C LEU A 344 17.48 20.90 -3.81
N SER A 345 17.95 21.07 -2.57
CA SER A 345 19.09 21.93 -2.27
C SER A 345 20.39 21.42 -2.87
N GLY A 346 20.59 20.09 -2.93
CA GLY A 346 21.72 19.46 -3.59
C GLY A 346 21.78 19.78 -5.08
N GLY A 347 20.66 19.62 -5.78
CA GLY A 347 20.53 19.98 -7.18
C GLY A 347 20.74 21.48 -7.45
N TRP A 348 20.18 22.35 -6.57
CA TRP A 348 20.40 23.79 -6.67
C TRP A 348 21.87 24.16 -6.49
N LEU A 349 22.56 23.59 -5.51
CA LEU A 349 23.99 23.80 -5.29
C LEU A 349 24.83 23.33 -6.47
N TRP A 350 24.46 22.22 -7.11
CA TRP A 350 25.12 21.76 -8.33
C TRP A 350 24.95 22.78 -9.46
N HIS A 351 23.72 23.31 -9.66
CA HIS A 351 23.45 24.35 -10.66
C HIS A 351 24.33 25.58 -10.46
N LEU A 352 24.40 26.12 -9.23
CA LEU A 352 25.23 27.28 -8.92
C LEU A 352 26.73 27.04 -9.19
N ARG A 353 27.22 25.81 -8.95
CA ARG A 353 28.60 25.42 -9.27
C ARG A 353 28.84 25.30 -10.76
N ALA A 354 27.91 24.68 -11.49
CA ALA A 354 28.00 24.55 -12.94
C ALA A 354 28.00 25.91 -13.63
N GLU A 355 27.17 26.85 -13.17
CA GLU A 355 27.12 28.22 -13.68
C GLU A 355 28.44 28.97 -13.42
N LYS A 356 29.00 28.86 -12.18
CA LYS A 356 30.30 29.47 -11.87
C LYS A 356 31.44 28.90 -12.73
N LYS A 357 31.45 27.58 -12.95
CA LYS A 357 32.47 26.91 -13.77
C LYS A 357 32.36 27.32 -15.25
N ALA A 358 31.13 27.43 -15.76
CA ALA A 358 30.89 27.90 -17.15
C ALA A 358 31.36 29.32 -17.38
N ARG A 359 31.12 30.24 -16.45
CA ARG A 359 31.60 31.62 -16.48
C ARG A 359 33.13 31.71 -16.44
N ALA A 360 33.80 30.81 -15.68
CA ALA A 360 35.26 30.82 -15.54
C ALA A 360 35.98 30.16 -16.73
N ALA A 361 35.36 29.24 -17.47
CA ALA A 361 36.00 28.47 -18.53
C ALA A 361 35.91 29.11 -19.92
N GLY A 362 35.04 30.12 -20.11
CA GLY A 362 34.91 30.84 -21.42
C GLY A 362 34.57 29.95 -22.64
N ALA A 363 34.31 28.66 -22.45
CA ALA A 363 34.05 27.74 -23.55
C ALA A 363 33.16 26.58 -23.14
N GLY A 364 32.22 26.24 -24.00
CA GLY A 364 31.16 25.31 -23.74
C GLY A 364 31.52 23.86 -24.00
N GLU A 365 31.56 23.06 -22.96
CA GLU A 365 31.17 21.65 -23.05
C GLU A 365 29.74 21.53 -22.48
N HIS A 366 28.81 21.18 -23.38
CA HIS A 366 27.41 20.96 -23.00
C HIS A 366 27.28 19.73 -22.12
N PRO A 367 26.81 19.80 -20.88
CA PRO A 367 26.40 18.61 -20.17
C PRO A 367 25.04 18.17 -20.72
N ARG A 368 25.03 17.41 -21.79
CA ARG A 368 23.84 16.67 -22.31
C ARG A 368 23.19 15.83 -21.19
N TRP A 369 23.94 15.50 -20.16
CA TRP A 369 23.54 14.75 -18.97
C TRP A 369 22.46 15.43 -18.11
N GLY A 370 22.37 16.77 -18.09
CA GLY A 370 21.34 17.47 -17.34
C GLY A 370 19.92 17.22 -17.87
N TYR A 371 19.77 17.06 -19.17
CA TYR A 371 18.48 16.73 -19.77
C TYR A 371 18.10 15.26 -19.57
N ALA A 372 19.07 14.34 -19.63
CA ALA A 372 18.83 12.93 -19.35
C ALA A 372 18.42 12.70 -17.90
N ALA A 373 19.06 13.40 -16.95
CA ALA A 373 18.71 13.34 -15.53
C ALA A 373 17.30 13.89 -15.23
N ALA A 374 16.80 14.84 -16.05
CA ALA A 374 15.44 15.35 -15.91
C ALA A 374 14.40 14.52 -16.69
N ALA A 375 14.80 13.87 -17.79
CA ALA A 375 13.89 13.06 -18.59
C ALA A 375 13.41 11.80 -17.85
N LEU A 376 14.30 11.11 -17.15
CA LEU A 376 13.96 9.89 -16.41
C LEU A 376 12.87 10.09 -15.37
N PRO A 377 12.91 11.12 -14.48
CA PRO A 377 11.81 11.42 -13.57
C PRO A 377 10.48 11.71 -14.27
N VAL A 378 10.49 12.41 -15.39
CA VAL A 378 9.28 12.67 -16.17
C VAL A 378 8.68 11.37 -16.68
N VAL A 379 9.49 10.49 -17.27
CA VAL A 379 9.03 9.18 -17.76
C VAL A 379 8.46 8.34 -16.61
N VAL A 380 9.12 8.32 -15.46
CA VAL A 380 8.65 7.59 -14.27
C VAL A 380 7.34 8.16 -13.73
N ILE A 381 7.21 9.50 -13.63
CA ILE A 381 5.98 10.15 -13.15
C ILE A 381 4.81 9.88 -14.12
N VAL A 382 5.04 10.02 -15.43
CA VAL A 382 4.03 9.74 -16.46
C VAL A 382 3.65 8.26 -16.45
N GLY A 383 4.64 7.35 -16.40
CA GLY A 383 4.40 5.91 -16.28
C GLY A 383 3.61 5.56 -15.02
N SER A 384 3.98 6.14 -13.87
CA SER A 384 3.22 5.99 -12.61
C SER A 384 1.79 6.51 -12.76
N GLY A 385 1.58 7.60 -13.48
CA GLY A 385 0.25 8.13 -13.77
C GLY A 385 -0.61 7.14 -14.58
N VAL A 386 -0.03 6.49 -15.59
CA VAL A 386 -0.71 5.45 -16.38
C VAL A 386 -1.09 4.25 -15.51
N PHE A 387 -0.14 3.73 -14.71
CA PHE A 387 -0.43 2.62 -13.79
C PHE A 387 -1.46 3.01 -12.72
N GLY A 388 -1.40 4.25 -12.21
CA GLY A 388 -2.38 4.78 -11.27
C GLY A 388 -3.77 4.86 -11.89
N TYR A 389 -3.87 5.34 -13.12
CA TYR A 389 -5.13 5.35 -13.86
C TYR A 389 -5.71 3.94 -14.02
N LEU A 390 -4.89 2.97 -14.42
CA LEU A 390 -5.31 1.58 -14.57
C LEU A 390 -5.77 0.96 -13.22
N GLU A 391 -5.12 1.31 -12.11
CA GLU A 391 -5.54 0.86 -10.77
C GLU A 391 -6.90 1.46 -10.40
N VAL A 392 -7.11 2.75 -10.68
CA VAL A 392 -8.40 3.41 -10.45
C VAL A 392 -9.48 2.82 -11.36
N GLU A 393 -9.18 2.63 -12.63
CA GLU A 393 -10.11 2.05 -13.60
C GLU A 393 -10.51 0.63 -13.19
N THR A 394 -9.54 -0.21 -12.80
CA THR A 394 -9.83 -1.55 -12.24
C THR A 394 -10.75 -1.46 -11.03
N TYR A 395 -10.53 -0.47 -10.15
CA TYR A 395 -11.38 -0.23 -9.00
C TYR A 395 -12.80 0.18 -9.42
N TYR A 396 -12.94 1.07 -10.43
CA TYR A 396 -14.24 1.47 -10.96
C TYR A 396 -14.90 0.37 -11.79
N MET A 397 -14.14 -0.45 -12.51
CA MET A 397 -14.66 -1.65 -13.16
C MET A 397 -15.23 -2.65 -12.15
N GLN A 398 -14.62 -2.75 -10.97
CA GLN A 398 -15.22 -3.50 -9.86
C GLN A 398 -16.51 -2.83 -9.34
N ARG A 399 -16.65 -1.50 -9.47
CA ARG A 399 -17.89 -0.78 -9.19
C ARG A 399 -18.99 -1.14 -10.15
N ASP A 400 -18.66 -1.22 -11.42
CA ASP A 400 -19.56 -1.58 -12.52
C ASP A 400 -19.53 -3.11 -12.80
N ALA A 401 -18.97 -3.88 -11.84
CA ALA A 401 -18.91 -5.33 -11.94
C ALA A 401 -20.31 -5.92 -12.20
N PRO A 402 -20.35 -7.04 -12.92
CA PRO A 402 -21.60 -7.61 -13.38
C PRO A 402 -22.59 -7.76 -12.23
N ARG A 403 -23.79 -7.25 -12.44
CA ARG A 403 -24.89 -7.42 -11.50
C ARG A 403 -25.38 -8.86 -11.62
N HIS A 404 -25.60 -9.48 -10.47
CA HIS A 404 -26.24 -10.79 -10.44
C HIS A 404 -27.75 -10.55 -10.47
N VAL A 405 -28.39 -11.06 -11.48
CA VAL A 405 -29.86 -11.08 -11.60
C VAL A 405 -30.30 -12.50 -11.30
N GLU A 406 -31.13 -12.68 -10.27
CA GLU A 406 -31.75 -13.97 -9.98
C GLU A 406 -32.70 -14.32 -11.12
N THR A 407 -32.39 -15.42 -11.81
CA THR A 407 -33.22 -15.91 -12.90
C THR A 407 -34.19 -16.98 -12.42
N GLN A 408 -33.74 -17.83 -11.50
CA GLN A 408 -34.51 -18.95 -10.97
C GLN A 408 -34.16 -19.20 -9.51
N ARG A 409 -35.13 -19.75 -8.78
CA ARG A 409 -34.97 -20.28 -7.42
C ARG A 409 -35.67 -21.63 -7.31
N ALA A 410 -35.02 -22.58 -6.68
CA ALA A 410 -35.58 -23.90 -6.38
C ALA A 410 -35.13 -24.35 -5.00
N ASP A 411 -35.96 -25.10 -4.33
CA ASP A 411 -35.61 -25.74 -3.07
C ASP A 411 -35.03 -27.14 -3.34
N VAL A 412 -33.76 -27.32 -2.99
CA VAL A 412 -33.02 -28.59 -3.17
C VAL A 412 -32.70 -29.13 -1.79
N GLY A 413 -33.53 -30.03 -1.28
CA GLY A 413 -33.42 -30.50 0.09
C GLY A 413 -33.54 -29.36 1.12
N PRO A 414 -32.59 -29.17 2.02
CA PRO A 414 -32.62 -28.10 3.02
C PRO A 414 -32.19 -26.72 2.49
N TRP A 415 -31.83 -26.61 1.21
CA TRP A 415 -31.29 -25.38 0.64
C TRP A 415 -32.25 -24.70 -0.31
N SER A 416 -32.35 -23.38 -0.23
CA SER A 416 -32.84 -22.55 -1.32
C SER A 416 -31.69 -22.28 -2.29
N VAL A 417 -31.77 -22.86 -3.47
CA VAL A 417 -30.75 -22.73 -4.52
C VAL A 417 -31.19 -21.68 -5.51
N ARG A 418 -30.35 -20.68 -5.72
CA ARG A 418 -30.62 -19.55 -6.61
C ARG A 418 -29.69 -19.61 -7.81
N LEU A 419 -30.25 -19.50 -8.99
CA LEU A 419 -29.52 -19.33 -10.23
C LEU A 419 -29.42 -17.83 -10.55
N LEU A 420 -28.21 -17.31 -10.57
CA LEU A 420 -27.92 -15.90 -10.78
C LEU A 420 -27.21 -15.73 -12.12
N ARG A 421 -27.83 -14.96 -13.03
CA ARG A 421 -27.19 -14.54 -14.28
C ARG A 421 -26.36 -13.30 -14.04
N MET A 422 -25.11 -13.30 -14.51
CA MET A 422 -24.27 -12.12 -14.48
C MET A 422 -24.59 -11.22 -15.67
N THR A 423 -24.93 -9.95 -15.38
CA THR A 423 -25.20 -8.91 -16.38
C THR A 423 -24.23 -7.76 -16.21
N GLY A 424 -23.64 -7.29 -17.30
CA GLY A 424 -22.65 -6.22 -17.29
C GLY A 424 -21.23 -6.76 -17.00
N GLY A 425 -20.32 -6.56 -17.87
CA GLY A 425 -18.93 -6.97 -17.87
C GLY A 425 -18.39 -6.93 -19.28
N ALA A 426 -17.08 -6.81 -19.44
CA ALA A 426 -16.44 -6.68 -20.74
C ALA A 426 -16.57 -7.92 -21.64
N ASN A 427 -17.03 -9.05 -21.12
CA ASN A 427 -17.28 -10.27 -21.87
C ASN A 427 -18.78 -10.42 -22.12
N GLU A 428 -19.18 -10.44 -23.37
CA GLU A 428 -20.57 -10.59 -23.82
C GLU A 428 -21.18 -11.99 -23.54
N MET A 429 -20.41 -12.93 -23.00
CA MET A 429 -20.94 -14.27 -22.70
C MET A 429 -21.65 -14.27 -21.34
N PRO A 430 -22.92 -14.70 -21.28
CA PRO A 430 -23.65 -14.80 -20.04
C PRO A 430 -22.99 -15.87 -19.15
N SER A 431 -22.49 -15.47 -18.01
CA SER A 431 -22.02 -16.41 -16.98
C SER A 431 -23.06 -16.54 -15.89
N TYR A 432 -23.17 -17.73 -15.33
CA TYR A 432 -24.12 -18.02 -14.27
C TYR A 432 -23.41 -18.30 -12.96
N ARG A 433 -24.04 -17.93 -11.87
CA ARG A 433 -23.61 -18.27 -10.52
C ARG A 433 -24.74 -19.02 -9.82
N VAL A 434 -24.41 -20.10 -9.15
CA VAL A 434 -25.35 -20.86 -8.33
C VAL A 434 -25.07 -20.57 -6.86
N ALA A 435 -26.07 -20.09 -6.15
CA ALA A 435 -25.96 -19.77 -4.73
C ALA A 435 -26.84 -20.69 -3.90
N PHE A 436 -26.25 -21.32 -2.89
CA PHE A 436 -26.94 -22.15 -1.91
C PHE A 436 -27.17 -21.34 -0.62
N GLU A 437 -28.41 -21.22 -0.20
CA GLU A 437 -28.82 -20.54 1.00
C GLU A 437 -29.49 -21.55 1.95
N GLY A 438 -29.03 -21.59 3.19
CA GLY A 438 -29.64 -22.42 4.22
C GLY A 438 -30.94 -21.83 4.76
N PRO A 439 -31.64 -22.54 5.65
CA PRO A 439 -32.84 -22.04 6.31
C PRO A 439 -32.62 -20.67 6.96
N GLU A 440 -33.61 -19.80 6.88
CA GLU A 440 -33.59 -18.44 7.46
C GLU A 440 -32.45 -17.54 6.96
N GLY A 441 -31.93 -17.78 5.75
CA GLY A 441 -30.83 -16.99 5.16
C GLY A 441 -29.46 -17.27 5.79
N ARG A 442 -29.34 -18.31 6.62
CA ARG A 442 -28.07 -18.73 7.21
C ARG A 442 -27.17 -19.45 6.19
N ALA A 443 -25.90 -19.57 6.52
CA ALA A 443 -24.96 -20.28 5.67
C ALA A 443 -25.43 -21.72 5.38
N ALA A 444 -25.40 -22.12 4.12
CA ALA A 444 -25.81 -23.45 3.70
C ALA A 444 -24.97 -24.52 4.39
N ASN A 445 -25.66 -25.49 5.05
CA ASN A 445 -25.04 -26.69 5.60
C ASN A 445 -24.66 -27.67 4.49
N LEU A 446 -23.77 -27.24 3.58
CA LEU A 446 -23.38 -27.95 2.38
C LEU A 446 -21.96 -28.50 2.54
N LYS A 447 -21.80 -29.84 2.47
CA LYS A 447 -20.49 -30.47 2.50
C LYS A 447 -19.84 -30.45 1.12
N THR A 448 -20.55 -30.96 0.12
CA THR A 448 -20.13 -30.96 -1.28
C THR A 448 -21.33 -30.66 -2.17
N ALA A 449 -21.10 -30.09 -3.33
CA ALA A 449 -22.10 -30.02 -4.37
C ALA A 449 -21.48 -30.26 -5.75
N THR A 450 -22.27 -30.75 -6.66
CA THR A 450 -21.93 -30.89 -8.07
C THR A 450 -23.02 -30.27 -8.92
N LEU A 451 -22.63 -29.62 -9.99
CA LEU A 451 -23.51 -28.97 -10.95
C LEU A 451 -23.30 -29.59 -12.30
N ASN A 452 -24.40 -30.02 -12.94
CA ASN A 452 -24.38 -30.58 -14.29
C ASN A 452 -25.36 -29.83 -15.17
N TRP A 453 -24.86 -29.19 -16.20
CA TRP A 453 -25.70 -28.65 -17.27
C TRP A 453 -26.11 -29.74 -18.25
N THR A 454 -27.36 -29.74 -18.68
CA THR A 454 -27.82 -30.64 -19.71
C THR A 454 -27.03 -30.41 -21.01
N GLY A 455 -26.32 -31.47 -21.46
CA GLY A 455 -25.48 -31.39 -22.66
C GLY A 455 -24.03 -30.97 -22.43
N ALA A 456 -23.63 -30.65 -21.20
CA ALA A 456 -22.22 -30.39 -20.88
C ALA A 456 -21.49 -31.71 -20.57
N PRO A 457 -20.25 -31.88 -21.05
CA PRO A 457 -19.51 -33.13 -20.86
C PRO A 457 -19.02 -33.36 -19.43
N ASP A 458 -18.86 -32.29 -18.64
CA ASP A 458 -18.24 -32.35 -17.33
C ASP A 458 -19.12 -31.78 -16.21
N SER A 459 -19.10 -32.45 -15.06
CA SER A 459 -19.71 -31.92 -13.83
C SER A 459 -18.77 -30.95 -13.14
N LEU A 460 -19.27 -29.77 -12.82
CA LEU A 460 -18.52 -28.78 -12.04
C LEU A 460 -18.59 -29.13 -10.55
N ALA A 461 -17.47 -29.50 -9.97
CA ALA A 461 -17.36 -29.67 -8.52
C ALA A 461 -17.33 -28.31 -7.82
N VAL A 462 -18.10 -28.17 -6.75
CA VAL A 462 -18.17 -26.99 -5.95
C VAL A 462 -16.95 -26.88 -5.04
N THR A 463 -16.11 -25.90 -5.28
CA THR A 463 -15.12 -25.50 -4.29
C THR A 463 -15.77 -24.47 -3.36
N ARG A 464 -15.98 -24.85 -2.11
CA ARG A 464 -16.54 -23.96 -1.09
C ARG A 464 -15.61 -22.76 -0.86
N ASN A 465 -16.12 -21.54 -0.96
CA ASN A 465 -15.44 -20.37 -0.42
C ASN A 465 -15.85 -20.24 1.06
N PRO A 466 -14.95 -20.50 2.03
CA PRO A 466 -15.28 -20.46 3.45
C PRO A 466 -15.62 -19.05 3.98
N ASN A 467 -15.35 -18.03 3.17
CA ASN A 467 -15.54 -16.63 3.54
C ASN A 467 -16.87 -16.03 3.06
N VAL A 468 -17.76 -16.84 2.52
CA VAL A 468 -19.06 -16.37 2.02
C VAL A 468 -20.17 -17.14 2.72
N PRO A 469 -21.16 -16.46 3.37
CA PRO A 469 -22.28 -17.12 4.07
C PRO A 469 -23.13 -17.96 3.12
N VAL A 470 -23.25 -17.47 1.88
CA VAL A 470 -23.89 -18.19 0.79
C VAL A 470 -22.81 -18.93 0.01
N THR A 471 -22.86 -20.23 -0.03
CA THR A 471 -21.96 -21.02 -0.89
C THR A 471 -22.35 -20.75 -2.32
N SER A 472 -21.55 -20.01 -3.07
CA SER A 472 -21.80 -19.71 -4.47
C SER A 472 -20.72 -20.31 -5.36
N ILE A 473 -21.15 -20.78 -6.51
CA ILE A 473 -20.28 -21.39 -7.52
C ILE A 473 -20.38 -20.57 -8.78
N LEU A 474 -19.22 -20.26 -9.35
CA LEU A 474 -19.15 -19.61 -10.64
C LEU A 474 -19.15 -20.68 -11.74
N SER A 475 -20.17 -20.67 -12.59
CA SER A 475 -20.15 -21.41 -13.84
C SER A 475 -19.72 -20.47 -14.96
N THR A 476 -18.68 -20.82 -15.70
CA THR A 476 -18.12 -20.00 -16.77
C THR A 476 -18.71 -20.31 -18.14
N GLU A 477 -19.49 -21.37 -18.28
CA GLU A 477 -20.07 -21.76 -19.55
C GLU A 477 -21.57 -21.45 -19.60
N PRO A 478 -22.04 -20.75 -20.64
CA PRO A 478 -23.48 -20.60 -20.88
C PRO A 478 -24.09 -21.96 -21.22
N PRO A 479 -25.30 -22.25 -20.76
CA PRO A 479 -26.00 -23.44 -21.18
C PRO A 479 -26.23 -23.39 -22.70
N PRO A 480 -26.08 -24.52 -23.39
CA PRO A 480 -26.38 -24.59 -24.79
C PRO A 480 -27.91 -24.55 -25.02
N GLY A 481 -28.45 -23.39 -25.35
CA GLY A 481 -29.84 -23.21 -25.78
C GLY A 481 -30.85 -22.84 -24.66
N ALA A 482 -32.04 -22.40 -25.09
CA ALA A 482 -33.08 -21.87 -24.18
C ALA A 482 -33.74 -22.95 -23.28
N ASP A 483 -33.56 -24.21 -23.57
CA ASP A 483 -34.15 -25.34 -22.81
C ASP A 483 -33.15 -26.03 -21.88
N SER A 484 -32.02 -25.40 -21.59
CA SER A 484 -30.99 -25.98 -20.75
C SER A 484 -31.42 -26.06 -19.30
N THR A 485 -31.21 -27.18 -18.68
CA THR A 485 -31.47 -27.42 -17.25
C THR A 485 -30.19 -27.64 -16.49
N LEU A 486 -30.13 -27.16 -15.26
CA LEU A 486 -29.03 -27.36 -14.34
C LEU A 486 -29.43 -28.38 -13.30
N THR A 487 -28.80 -29.53 -13.32
CA THR A 487 -28.94 -30.52 -12.25
C THR A 487 -28.00 -30.15 -11.10
N VAL A 488 -28.59 -29.90 -9.95
CA VAL A 488 -27.87 -29.57 -8.72
C VAL A 488 -27.91 -30.80 -7.80
N THR A 489 -26.74 -31.28 -7.38
CA THR A 489 -26.63 -32.32 -6.38
C THR A 489 -25.82 -31.80 -5.20
N GLY A 490 -26.43 -31.74 -4.02
CA GLY A 490 -25.79 -31.31 -2.79
C GLY A 490 -25.76 -32.41 -1.75
N THR A 491 -24.68 -32.50 -0.97
CA THR A 491 -24.55 -33.44 0.14
C THR A 491 -24.39 -32.68 1.43
N THR A 492 -25.23 -32.99 2.41
CA THR A 492 -25.14 -32.46 3.77
C THR A 492 -23.99 -33.11 4.55
N TRP A 493 -23.65 -32.54 5.72
CA TRP A 493 -22.59 -33.10 6.56
C TRP A 493 -22.89 -34.44 7.19
N ASP A 494 -24.16 -34.80 7.33
CA ASP A 494 -24.61 -36.13 7.77
C ASP A 494 -24.56 -37.21 6.67
N GLY A 495 -24.16 -36.79 5.45
CA GLY A 495 -24.01 -37.67 4.29
C GLY A 495 -25.28 -37.80 3.43
N THR A 496 -26.38 -37.12 3.77
CA THR A 496 -27.60 -37.14 2.98
C THR A 496 -27.39 -36.35 1.69
N THR A 497 -27.75 -36.96 0.56
CA THR A 497 -27.61 -36.33 -0.75
C THR A 497 -28.98 -35.90 -1.28
N HIS A 498 -29.09 -34.64 -1.68
CA HIS A 498 -30.26 -34.08 -2.32
C HIS A 498 -29.93 -33.70 -3.75
N ARG A 499 -30.87 -33.96 -4.65
CA ARG A 499 -30.71 -33.68 -6.07
C ARG A 499 -32.00 -33.08 -6.63
N ASP A 500 -31.86 -32.01 -7.40
CA ASP A 500 -32.97 -31.43 -8.16
C ASP A 500 -32.46 -30.76 -9.43
N THR A 501 -33.40 -30.38 -10.31
CA THR A 501 -33.10 -29.79 -11.61
C THR A 501 -33.77 -28.44 -11.75
N ILE A 502 -32.97 -27.41 -12.09
CA ILE A 502 -33.41 -26.04 -12.23
C ILE A 502 -33.35 -25.66 -13.71
N ALA A 503 -34.43 -25.06 -14.25
CA ALA A 503 -34.41 -24.52 -15.61
C ALA A 503 -33.45 -23.32 -15.71
N ALA A 504 -32.70 -23.23 -16.82
CA ALA A 504 -31.68 -22.19 -16.95
C ALA A 504 -32.23 -20.79 -17.20
N GLU A 505 -33.34 -20.69 -17.91
CA GLU A 505 -33.99 -19.42 -18.19
C GLU A 505 -35.44 -19.42 -17.71
N PRO A 506 -35.91 -18.29 -17.13
CA PRO A 506 -37.32 -18.13 -16.89
C PRO A 506 -38.05 -18.10 -18.24
N SER A 507 -39.29 -18.60 -18.28
CA SER A 507 -40.16 -18.33 -19.40
C SER A 507 -40.10 -16.81 -19.69
N GLN A 508 -40.09 -16.42 -20.95
CA GLN A 508 -39.91 -15.02 -21.39
C GLN A 508 -40.85 -13.99 -20.71
N ASP A 509 -41.90 -14.46 -20.03
CA ASP A 509 -42.89 -13.67 -19.31
C ASP A 509 -42.61 -13.53 -17.79
N ALA A 510 -41.60 -14.14 -17.23
CA ALA A 510 -41.32 -14.00 -15.79
C ALA A 510 -40.59 -12.68 -15.52
N PRO A 511 -41.14 -11.79 -14.68
CA PRO A 511 -40.48 -10.54 -14.36
C PRO A 511 -39.14 -10.84 -13.67
N LEU A 512 -38.05 -10.26 -14.19
CA LEU A 512 -36.73 -10.30 -13.57
C LEU A 512 -36.85 -9.78 -12.13
N ARG A 513 -36.77 -10.67 -11.14
CA ARG A 513 -36.75 -10.26 -9.75
C ARG A 513 -35.36 -9.69 -9.42
N ASN A 514 -35.31 -8.39 -9.32
CA ASN A 514 -34.18 -7.69 -8.71
C ASN A 514 -34.25 -7.91 -7.18
N ASP A 515 -33.73 -9.04 -6.72
CA ASP A 515 -33.58 -9.24 -5.29
C ASP A 515 -32.40 -8.40 -4.79
N VAL A 516 -32.74 -7.31 -4.10
CA VAL A 516 -31.77 -6.36 -3.53
C VAL A 516 -30.80 -7.04 -2.55
N SER A 517 -31.19 -8.19 -1.97
CA SER A 517 -30.38 -8.93 -1.00
C SER A 517 -29.13 -9.58 -1.61
N THR A 518 -29.10 -9.80 -2.93
CA THR A 518 -27.97 -10.40 -3.66
C THR A 518 -27.26 -9.42 -4.57
N ALA A 519 -27.87 -8.26 -4.85
CA ALA A 519 -27.20 -7.22 -5.61
C ALA A 519 -26.04 -6.65 -4.78
N SER A 520 -24.83 -6.72 -5.33
CA SER A 520 -23.69 -5.97 -4.77
C SER A 520 -24.11 -4.51 -4.64
N LEU A 521 -24.08 -3.98 -3.41
CA LEU A 521 -24.37 -2.58 -3.19
C LEU A 521 -23.40 -1.71 -4.00
N PRO A 522 -23.87 -0.62 -4.62
CA PRO A 522 -23.00 0.24 -5.44
C PRO A 522 -21.83 0.76 -4.60
N VAL A 523 -20.64 0.77 -5.18
CA VAL A 523 -19.46 1.37 -4.53
C VAL A 523 -19.68 2.87 -4.42
N PRO A 524 -19.51 3.48 -3.23
CA PRO A 524 -19.67 4.92 -3.08
C PRO A 524 -18.69 5.68 -3.99
N PRO A 525 -19.07 6.85 -4.53
CA PRO A 525 -18.14 7.67 -5.30
C PRO A 525 -16.96 8.12 -4.45
N VAL A 526 -15.79 8.29 -5.08
CA VAL A 526 -14.62 8.88 -4.41
C VAL A 526 -14.93 10.34 -4.08
N PRO A 527 -14.74 10.78 -2.84
CA PRO A 527 -14.94 12.19 -2.48
C PRO A 527 -14.12 13.13 -3.36
N THR A 528 -14.72 14.23 -3.83
CA THR A 528 -14.02 15.21 -4.71
C THR A 528 -12.78 15.80 -4.05
N ALA A 529 -12.80 15.96 -2.72
CA ALA A 529 -11.66 16.45 -1.96
C ALA A 529 -10.43 15.53 -2.06
N VAL A 530 -10.61 14.21 -2.18
CA VAL A 530 -9.51 13.25 -2.41
C VAL A 530 -8.82 13.59 -3.74
N TRP A 531 -9.60 13.82 -4.80
CA TRP A 531 -9.04 14.24 -6.10
C TRP A 531 -8.35 15.60 -6.02
N GLY A 532 -8.86 16.53 -5.20
CA GLY A 532 -8.23 17.82 -4.93
C GLY A 532 -6.83 17.68 -4.34
N VAL A 533 -6.66 16.82 -3.33
CA VAL A 533 -5.34 16.54 -2.70
C VAL A 533 -4.38 15.89 -3.69
N ILE A 534 -4.86 14.90 -4.46
CA ILE A 534 -4.04 14.23 -5.48
C ILE A 534 -3.60 15.22 -6.56
N ALA A 535 -4.52 16.05 -7.05
CA ALA A 535 -4.22 17.06 -8.05
C ALA A 535 -3.19 18.09 -7.53
N ALA A 536 -3.34 18.57 -6.30
CA ALA A 536 -2.38 19.48 -5.68
C ALA A 536 -0.98 18.85 -5.60
N PHE A 537 -0.88 17.60 -5.19
CA PHE A 537 0.39 16.86 -5.16
C PHE A 537 1.02 16.76 -6.56
N VAL A 538 0.25 16.40 -7.58
CA VAL A 538 0.72 16.28 -8.97
C VAL A 538 1.19 17.65 -9.49
N VAL A 539 0.43 18.73 -9.24
CA VAL A 539 0.82 20.10 -9.64
C VAL A 539 2.12 20.52 -8.98
N ILE A 540 2.30 20.24 -7.68
CA ILE A 540 3.56 20.51 -6.97
C ILE A 540 4.71 19.75 -7.60
N LEU A 541 4.55 18.46 -7.87
CA LEU A 541 5.58 17.65 -8.52
C LEU A 541 5.94 18.18 -9.92
N LEU A 542 4.94 18.45 -10.75
CA LEU A 542 5.16 19.01 -12.09
C LEU A 542 5.81 20.39 -12.04
N GLY A 543 5.43 21.22 -11.08
CA GLY A 543 6.06 22.53 -10.83
C GLY A 543 7.54 22.40 -10.49
N ILE A 544 7.90 21.47 -9.61
CA ILE A 544 9.31 21.21 -9.23
C ILE A 544 10.10 20.66 -10.42
N VAL A 545 9.55 19.69 -11.16
CA VAL A 545 10.18 19.14 -12.38
C VAL A 545 10.33 20.22 -13.44
N GLY A 546 9.29 21.04 -13.66
CA GLY A 546 9.33 22.17 -14.59
C GLY A 546 10.37 23.21 -14.21
N ALA A 547 10.46 23.58 -12.92
CA ALA A 547 11.50 24.49 -12.42
C ALA A 547 12.89 23.90 -12.64
N TRP A 548 13.09 22.61 -12.41
CA TRP A 548 14.33 21.92 -12.67
C TRP A 548 14.71 21.93 -14.17
N LEU A 549 13.76 21.67 -15.07
CA LEU A 549 13.95 21.73 -16.51
C LEU A 549 14.32 23.16 -16.98
N VAL A 550 13.62 24.18 -16.45
CA VAL A 550 13.92 25.59 -16.76
C VAL A 550 15.33 25.96 -16.32
N VAL A 551 15.74 25.56 -15.12
CA VAL A 551 17.09 25.78 -14.60
C VAL A 551 18.13 25.08 -15.49
N ALA A 552 17.91 23.82 -15.86
CA ALA A 552 18.78 23.07 -16.76
C ALA A 552 18.89 23.75 -18.15
N HIS A 553 17.74 24.17 -18.72
CA HIS A 553 17.67 24.84 -20.01
C HIS A 553 18.36 26.20 -20.03
N ARG A 554 18.12 27.06 -19.02
CA ARG A 554 18.78 28.37 -18.89
C ARG A 554 20.29 28.23 -18.77
N THR A 555 20.76 27.22 -18.04
CA THR A 555 22.18 26.92 -17.92
C THR A 555 22.79 26.52 -19.26
N ALA A 556 22.05 25.75 -20.09
CA ALA A 556 22.48 25.36 -21.43
C ALA A 556 22.49 26.55 -22.42
N ARG A 557 21.45 27.39 -22.45
CA ARG A 557 21.36 28.55 -23.36
C ARG A 557 22.43 29.61 -23.10
N ARG A 558 22.68 30.00 -21.86
CA ARG A 558 23.72 30.97 -21.52
C ARG A 558 25.13 30.57 -21.99
N ARG A 559 25.36 29.28 -22.23
CA ARG A 559 26.61 28.78 -22.80
C ARG A 559 26.68 29.01 -24.32
N VAL A 560 25.55 28.86 -25.02
CA VAL A 560 25.47 29.11 -26.46
C VAL A 560 25.68 30.60 -26.76
N ASP A 561 25.09 31.49 -25.97
CA ASP A 561 25.22 32.94 -26.16
C ASP A 561 26.66 33.44 -25.93
N ILE A 562 27.42 32.80 -25.01
CA ILE A 562 28.85 33.13 -24.80
C ILE A 562 29.70 32.65 -25.97
N ASP A 563 29.40 31.50 -26.57
CA ASP A 563 30.15 30.96 -27.72
C ASP A 563 29.86 31.72 -29.03
N THR A 564 28.69 32.39 -29.13
CA THR A 564 28.33 33.19 -30.34
C THR A 564 28.81 34.62 -30.29
N ASP A 565 29.05 35.18 -29.07
CA ASP A 565 29.52 36.57 -28.89
C ASP A 565 31.07 36.71 -28.97
N GLU A 566 31.81 35.58 -28.79
CA GLU A 566 33.25 35.52 -29.08
C GLU A 566 33.46 35.16 -30.55
N GLY A 567 33.60 36.16 -31.42
CA GLY A 567 34.08 35.98 -32.81
C GLY A 567 35.38 35.17 -32.84
N PRO A 568 35.82 34.69 -34.03
CA PRO A 568 36.96 33.80 -34.13
C PRO A 568 38.18 34.42 -33.43
N ARG A 569 38.64 33.74 -32.37
CA ARG A 569 39.82 34.16 -31.61
C ARG A 569 41.00 34.25 -32.53
N GLU A 570 41.51 35.46 -32.79
CA GLU A 570 42.83 35.67 -33.38
C GLU A 570 43.85 34.83 -32.58
N ALA A 571 44.57 34.00 -33.28
CA ALA A 571 45.60 33.15 -32.68
C ALA A 571 46.59 34.04 -31.91
N ARG A 572 46.68 33.88 -30.61
CA ARG A 572 47.73 34.55 -29.82
C ARG A 572 49.08 34.19 -30.44
N PRO A 573 49.93 35.19 -30.77
CA PRO A 573 51.26 34.93 -31.22
C PRO A 573 52.04 34.12 -30.16
N ALA A 574 52.80 33.14 -30.63
CA ALA A 574 53.66 32.33 -29.77
C ALA A 574 54.57 33.19 -28.90
N PRO A 575 54.86 32.84 -27.65
CA PRO A 575 55.79 33.62 -26.82
C PRO A 575 57.15 33.63 -27.48
N VAL A 576 57.64 34.85 -27.75
CA VAL A 576 59.01 35.08 -28.24
C VAL A 576 59.97 34.57 -27.14
N THR A 577 60.75 33.57 -27.47
CA THR A 577 61.86 33.11 -26.65
C THR A 577 62.90 34.23 -26.66
N ALA A 578 63.06 34.94 -25.54
CA ALA A 578 64.14 35.87 -25.33
C ALA A 578 65.45 35.08 -25.20
N ASP A 579 66.32 35.16 -26.20
CA ASP A 579 67.70 34.73 -26.09
C ASP A 579 68.39 35.51 -24.99
N LEU A 580 68.88 34.82 -23.95
CA LEU A 580 69.77 35.36 -22.95
C LEU A 580 71.18 35.42 -23.57
N PRO A 581 71.84 36.59 -23.49
CA PRO A 581 73.23 36.68 -23.94
C PRO A 581 74.17 35.93 -23.00
N THR A 582 74.97 35.03 -23.57
CA THR A 582 76.15 34.43 -22.90
C THR A 582 77.18 35.57 -22.67
N SER A 583 77.52 35.82 -21.40
CA SER A 583 78.70 36.60 -21.05
C SER A 583 79.81 35.67 -20.57
N ASP A 584 80.95 35.94 -21.08
CA ASP A 584 82.28 35.36 -20.76
C ASP A 584 82.58 35.31 -19.28
#